data_65a2601bbb13f93b6059d24335698cff
#
_entry.id   65a2601bbb13f93b6059d24335698cff
#
_cell.length_a   1.000
_cell.length_b   1.000
_cell.length_c   1.000
_cell.angle_alpha   90.00
_cell.angle_beta   90.00
_cell.angle_gamma   90.00
#
_symmetry.space_group_name_H-M   'P 1'
#
loop_
_entity.id
_entity.type
_entity.pdbx_description
1 polymer ?
#
loop_
_entity_poly.entity_id
_entity_poly.type
_entity_poly.pdbx_seq_one_letter_code
_entity_poly.pdbx_strand_id
1 'polypeptide(L)'
;MAKSRSVVIDDMPVIVSLIYSIHGNEASGVNASLAVAYHLAAAQGPEIEELLDQEIVVMTPGANPDGINRFASWVNSSRSFTNVSDIKSREFTEPWPSSRT
;
A
#
# COMPACT_ATOMS: atom_id res chain seq x y z
N MET A 1 -11.08 39.22 12.69
CA MET A 1 -11.96 38.04 12.85
C MET A 1 -12.05 37.33 11.50
N ALA A 2 -11.46 36.17 11.36
CA ALA A 2 -11.59 35.36 10.15
C ALA A 2 -13.00 34.78 10.08
N LYS A 3 -13.74 35.10 9.01
CA LYS A 3 -15.02 34.43 8.74
C LYS A 3 -14.76 32.96 8.54
N SER A 4 -15.31 32.13 9.44
CA SER A 4 -15.40 30.68 9.22
C SER A 4 -16.13 30.45 7.90
N ARG A 5 -15.44 29.93 6.90
CA ARG A 5 -16.10 29.40 5.70
C ARG A 5 -16.76 28.11 6.12
N SER A 6 -18.08 28.09 6.16
CA SER A 6 -18.80 26.82 6.22
C SER A 6 -18.50 26.06 4.93
N VAL A 7 -17.83 24.91 5.06
CA VAL A 7 -17.63 23.99 3.95
C VAL A 7 -18.97 23.28 3.75
N VAL A 8 -19.50 23.35 2.54
CA VAL A 8 -20.72 22.61 2.18
C VAL A 8 -20.26 21.18 1.85
N ILE A 9 -20.44 20.27 2.78
CA ILE A 9 -19.98 18.88 2.68
C ILE A 9 -20.67 18.15 1.51
N ASP A 10 -21.90 18.54 1.20
CA ASP A 10 -22.70 17.92 0.15
C ASP A 10 -22.12 18.12 -1.28
N ASP A 11 -21.28 19.12 -1.47
CA ASP A 11 -20.63 19.42 -2.75
C ASP A 11 -19.16 18.94 -2.80
N MET A 12 -18.69 18.26 -1.76
CA MET A 12 -17.31 17.76 -1.72
C MET A 12 -17.22 16.37 -2.34
N PRO A 13 -16.16 16.09 -3.13
CA PRO A 13 -15.88 14.73 -3.60
C PRO A 13 -15.60 13.80 -2.42
N VAL A 14 -15.93 12.54 -2.60
CA VAL A 14 -15.62 11.50 -1.62
C VAL A 14 -14.10 11.33 -1.52
N ILE A 15 -13.57 11.25 -0.30
CA ILE A 15 -12.15 10.99 -0.08
C ILE A 15 -11.97 9.50 0.20
N VAL A 16 -11.28 8.79 -0.71
CA VAL A 16 -10.94 7.37 -0.58
C VAL A 16 -9.48 7.24 -0.18
N SER A 17 -9.22 6.58 0.94
CA SER A 17 -7.86 6.31 1.41
C SER A 17 -7.48 4.85 1.16
N LEU A 18 -6.49 4.62 0.31
CA LEU A 18 -5.94 3.31 -0.01
C LEU A 18 -4.60 3.14 0.72
N ILE A 19 -4.62 2.33 1.78
CA ILE A 19 -3.46 2.08 2.63
C ILE A 19 -2.97 0.66 2.42
N TYR A 20 -1.69 0.51 2.04
CA TYR A 20 -1.07 -0.78 1.73
C TYR A 20 0.04 -1.11 2.72
N SER A 21 0.23 -2.40 2.96
CA SER A 21 1.36 -2.95 3.74
C SER A 21 1.53 -2.31 5.12
N ILE A 22 0.50 -2.35 5.92
CA ILE A 22 0.53 -2.00 7.35
C ILE A 22 1.48 -2.96 8.08
N HIS A 23 1.52 -4.21 7.64
CA HIS A 23 2.50 -5.19 8.12
C HIS A 23 3.65 -5.33 7.12
N GLY A 24 4.88 -5.27 7.61
CA GLY A 24 6.07 -5.22 6.77
C GLY A 24 6.31 -6.45 5.91
N ASN A 25 5.83 -7.63 6.33
CA ASN A 25 5.93 -8.88 5.57
C ASN A 25 4.85 -9.04 4.48
N GLU A 26 3.94 -8.10 4.35
CA GLU A 26 2.88 -8.11 3.35
C GLU A 26 3.31 -7.29 2.11
N ALA A 27 4.46 -7.66 1.53
CA ALA A 27 5.09 -6.90 0.45
C ALA A 27 4.25 -6.86 -0.85
N SER A 28 3.33 -7.79 -1.05
CA SER A 28 2.42 -7.80 -2.20
C SER A 28 1.56 -6.54 -2.29
N GLY A 29 1.18 -5.96 -1.15
CA GLY A 29 0.44 -4.71 -1.11
C GLY A 29 1.20 -3.54 -1.73
N VAL A 30 2.50 -3.41 -1.44
CA VAL A 30 3.36 -2.38 -2.05
C VAL A 30 3.42 -2.55 -3.56
N ASN A 31 3.63 -3.78 -4.05
CA ASN A 31 3.66 -4.06 -5.48
C ASN A 31 2.32 -3.76 -6.16
N ALA A 32 1.22 -4.16 -5.53
CA ALA A 32 -0.13 -3.88 -6.04
C ALA A 32 -0.42 -2.38 -6.11
N SER A 33 0.05 -1.59 -5.14
CA SER A 33 -0.17 -0.15 -5.10
C SER A 33 0.42 0.57 -6.32
N LEU A 34 1.56 0.10 -6.85
CA LEU A 34 2.16 0.65 -8.07
C LEU A 34 1.25 0.43 -9.29
N ALA A 35 0.67 -0.77 -9.41
CA ALA A 35 -0.24 -1.08 -10.51
C ALA A 35 -1.54 -0.27 -10.41
N VAL A 36 -2.07 -0.10 -9.19
CA VAL A 36 -3.27 0.72 -8.96
C VAL A 36 -2.98 2.19 -9.25
N ALA A 37 -1.86 2.73 -8.77
CA ALA A 37 -1.48 4.12 -9.06
C ALA A 37 -1.31 4.37 -10.57
N TYR A 38 -0.66 3.43 -11.26
CA TYR A 38 -0.52 3.52 -12.72
C TYR A 38 -1.88 3.45 -13.42
N HIS A 39 -2.76 2.56 -13.00
CA HIS A 39 -4.10 2.44 -13.56
C HIS A 39 -4.89 3.76 -13.39
N LEU A 40 -4.94 4.30 -12.17
CA LEU A 40 -5.65 5.55 -11.90
C LEU A 40 -5.09 6.75 -12.69
N ALA A 41 -3.76 6.76 -12.92
CA ALA A 41 -3.11 7.87 -13.63
C ALA A 41 -3.15 7.76 -15.15
N ALA A 42 -3.24 6.56 -15.71
CA ALA A 42 -3.05 6.33 -17.15
C ALA A 42 -4.25 5.70 -17.87
N ALA A 43 -5.21 5.14 -17.14
CA ALA A 43 -6.41 4.59 -17.75
C ALA A 43 -7.26 5.72 -18.36
N GLN A 44 -7.94 5.39 -19.44
CA GLN A 44 -8.80 6.30 -20.18
C GLN A 44 -10.19 5.68 -20.34
N GLY A 45 -11.17 6.52 -20.51
CA GLY A 45 -12.54 6.11 -20.75
C GLY A 45 -13.51 6.61 -19.68
N PRO A 46 -14.81 6.56 -19.99
CA PRO A 46 -15.82 7.25 -19.18
C PRO A 46 -15.90 6.75 -17.73
N GLU A 47 -15.64 5.47 -17.51
CA GLU A 47 -15.72 4.90 -16.16
C GLU A 47 -14.65 5.45 -15.21
N ILE A 48 -13.41 5.57 -15.69
CA ILE A 48 -12.31 6.09 -14.85
C ILE A 48 -12.40 7.63 -14.73
N GLU A 49 -12.85 8.30 -15.77
CA GLU A 49 -13.05 9.74 -15.74
C GLU A 49 -14.14 10.12 -14.75
N GLU A 50 -15.28 9.42 -14.76
CA GLU A 50 -16.36 9.61 -13.80
C GLU A 50 -15.92 9.34 -12.36
N LEU A 51 -15.15 8.27 -12.13
CA LEU A 51 -14.62 7.95 -10.82
C LEU A 51 -13.72 9.07 -10.29
N LEU A 52 -12.79 9.55 -11.11
CA LEU A 52 -11.83 10.59 -10.69
C LEU A 52 -12.47 11.98 -10.57
N ASP A 53 -13.60 12.22 -11.22
CA ASP A 53 -14.37 13.45 -11.06
C ASP A 53 -15.15 13.46 -9.73
N GLN A 54 -15.53 12.30 -9.22
CA GLN A 54 -16.34 12.17 -8.00
C GLN A 54 -15.52 11.89 -6.76
N GLU A 55 -14.28 11.42 -6.89
CA GLU A 55 -13.47 10.95 -5.78
C GLU A 55 -12.08 11.58 -5.74
N ILE A 56 -11.60 11.82 -4.52
CA ILE A 56 -10.19 12.13 -4.26
C ILE A 56 -9.53 10.85 -3.70
N VAL A 57 -8.64 10.25 -4.47
CA VAL A 57 -7.92 9.04 -4.04
C VAL A 57 -6.59 9.43 -3.40
N VAL A 58 -6.45 9.10 -2.11
CA VAL A 58 -5.21 9.28 -1.35
C VAL A 58 -4.55 7.92 -1.18
N MET A 59 -3.34 7.75 -1.69
CA MET A 59 -2.61 6.48 -1.64
C MET A 59 -1.44 6.54 -0.66
N THR A 60 -1.34 5.50 0.18
CA THR A 60 -0.17 5.24 1.05
C THR A 60 0.43 3.89 0.67
N PRO A 61 1.39 3.84 -0.26
CA PRO A 61 1.92 2.59 -0.83
C PRO A 61 2.60 1.65 0.17
N GLY A 62 3.16 2.20 1.24
CA GLY A 62 3.80 1.42 2.29
C GLY A 62 3.60 2.10 3.64
N ALA A 63 2.57 1.70 4.38
CA ALA A 63 2.21 2.33 5.65
C ALA A 63 3.22 2.04 6.77
N ASN A 64 3.99 0.95 6.65
CA ASN A 64 5.04 0.57 7.61
C ASN A 64 6.39 0.41 6.90
N PRO A 65 7.09 1.51 6.54
CA PRO A 65 8.35 1.45 5.81
C PRO A 65 9.46 0.74 6.59
N ASP A 66 9.49 0.88 7.91
CA ASP A 66 10.48 0.22 8.77
C ASP A 66 10.27 -1.29 8.78
N GLY A 67 9.03 -1.75 8.91
CA GLY A 67 8.68 -3.16 8.85
C GLY A 67 8.98 -3.79 7.49
N ILE A 68 8.71 -3.08 6.40
CA ILE A 68 9.02 -3.51 5.02
C ILE A 68 10.55 -3.66 4.85
N ASN A 69 11.32 -2.68 5.26
CA ASN A 69 12.78 -2.71 5.16
C ASN A 69 13.40 -3.81 6.01
N ARG A 70 12.90 -3.99 7.22
CA ARG A 70 13.32 -5.08 8.11
C ARG A 70 13.05 -6.45 7.49
N PHE A 71 11.83 -6.67 6.98
CA PHE A 71 11.47 -7.93 6.35
C PHE A 71 12.31 -8.20 5.08
N ALA A 72 12.50 -7.20 4.23
CA ALA A 72 13.36 -7.32 3.05
C ALA A 72 14.81 -7.68 3.44
N SER A 73 15.35 -7.07 4.48
CA SER A 73 16.69 -7.38 4.99
C SER A 73 16.77 -8.82 5.51
N TRP A 74 15.74 -9.27 6.23
CA TRP A 74 15.65 -10.65 6.70
C TRP A 74 15.63 -11.65 5.55
N VAL A 75 14.75 -11.45 4.57
CA VAL A 75 14.65 -12.35 3.40
C VAL A 75 15.97 -12.41 2.64
N ASN A 76 16.61 -11.25 2.40
CA ASN A 76 17.88 -11.19 1.70
C ASN A 76 19.02 -11.89 2.46
N SER A 77 19.07 -11.76 3.77
CA SER A 77 20.11 -12.42 4.61
C SER A 77 19.86 -13.92 4.81
N SER A 78 18.62 -14.37 4.68
CA SER A 78 18.20 -15.76 4.90
C SER A 78 17.98 -16.52 3.59
N ARG A 79 18.25 -15.87 2.45
CA ARG A 79 17.99 -16.43 1.12
C ARG A 79 18.79 -17.69 0.86
N SER A 80 18.11 -18.73 0.41
CA SER A 80 18.73 -20.00 -0.02
C SER A 80 19.33 -19.87 -1.43
N PHE A 81 20.37 -20.65 -1.71
CA PHE A 81 20.94 -20.81 -3.05
C PHE A 81 20.04 -21.61 -3.99
N THR A 82 19.08 -22.35 -3.45
CA THR A 82 18.11 -23.14 -4.22
C THR A 82 16.71 -22.68 -3.89
N ASN A 83 15.81 -22.81 -4.88
CA ASN A 83 14.40 -22.50 -4.64
C ASN A 83 13.84 -23.37 -3.51
N VAL A 84 13.37 -22.72 -2.47
CA VAL A 84 12.74 -23.38 -1.33
C VAL A 84 11.23 -23.35 -1.53
N SER A 85 10.63 -24.54 -1.56
CA SER A 85 9.17 -24.69 -1.67
C SER A 85 8.46 -24.80 -0.32
N ASP A 86 9.21 -24.97 0.78
CA ASP A 86 8.65 -25.07 2.12
C ASP A 86 8.32 -23.68 2.69
N ILE A 87 7.05 -23.42 2.85
CA ILE A 87 6.52 -22.17 3.42
C ILE A 87 7.02 -21.92 4.87
N LYS A 88 7.44 -22.97 5.58
CA LYS A 88 7.98 -22.88 6.94
C LYS A 88 9.48 -22.68 6.97
N SER A 89 10.13 -22.60 5.81
CA SER A 89 11.56 -22.35 5.75
C SER A 89 11.93 -21.03 6.42
N ARG A 90 13.17 -20.95 6.89
CA ARG A 90 13.71 -19.75 7.51
C ARG A 90 13.68 -18.52 6.59
N GLU A 91 13.70 -18.74 5.30
CA GLU A 91 13.61 -17.68 4.28
C GLU A 91 12.27 -16.91 4.35
N PHE A 92 11.17 -17.62 4.64
CA PHE A 92 9.85 -17.04 4.69
C PHE A 92 9.33 -16.78 6.11
N THR A 93 9.98 -17.33 7.11
CA THR A 93 9.54 -17.25 8.51
C THR A 93 10.54 -16.47 9.33
N GLU A 94 10.30 -15.17 9.44
CA GLU A 94 11.09 -14.31 10.31
C GLU A 94 10.80 -14.62 11.79
N PRO A 95 11.85 -14.85 12.62
CA PRO A 95 11.65 -15.00 14.06
C PRO A 95 11.25 -13.68 14.71
N TRP A 96 10.93 -13.75 15.99
CA TRP A 96 10.62 -12.57 16.80
C TRP A 96 11.68 -11.44 16.67
N PRO A 97 11.29 -10.16 16.67
CA PRO A 97 9.92 -9.64 16.71
C PRO A 97 9.16 -9.99 15.44
N SER A 98 7.86 -10.29 15.57
CA SER A 98 7.08 -10.80 14.47
C SER A 98 7.11 -9.84 13.27
N SER A 99 7.03 -10.40 12.08
CA SER A 99 6.99 -9.70 10.80
C SER A 99 5.86 -8.66 10.65
N ARG A 100 4.96 -8.60 11.61
CA ARG A 100 3.82 -7.67 11.62
C ARG A 100 4.12 -6.31 12.25
N THR A 101 5.21 -6.19 12.99
CA THR A 101 5.55 -4.91 13.66
C THR A 101 6.62 -4.15 12.92
#